data_10c1bb67d441803cfbacca021f87640d
#
_entry.id   10c1bb67d441803cfbacca021f87640d
#
_cell.length_a   1.000
_cell.length_b   1.000
_cell.length_c   1.000
_cell.angle_alpha   90.00
_cell.angle_beta   90.00
_cell.angle_gamma   90.00
#
_symmetry.space_group_name_H-M   'P 1'
#
loop_
_entity.id
_entity.type
_entity.pdbx_description
1 polymer ?
#
loop_
_entity_poly.entity_id
_entity_poly.type
_entity_poly.pdbx_seq_one_letter_code
_entity_poly.pdbx_strand_id
1 'polypeptide(L)'
;MSYTIIKNYVDKSKYDIKCPYLLEPTSITIHNTDNDAPAENEVAYMRRNNLQISFHVAIDDKHVVYGIPLNRNAWHAGDGGQGKGNRTSIAVEICYSASGGKKFDAAEKNAAKWIASELHRRNWDISRVKRHKDWSGKNCPARTMKLGWKRFLNMIEAELEKYDKDEKPSKPSKPIVKPPTISNGYYKAFSNNSIVDGLNSIGVNSSFENRKKIAKANGISNYEGTASQNEKLLALAKKGKLKKVGSATVSKPTNKPAKTSAYYKKCSANKLSLVDGLKEIGVNSSFENRKKIAKANGMKTYGGTAKENVKLLTLLKNGKLKKA
;
A
#
# COMPACT_ATOMS: atom_id res chain seq x y z
N MET A 1 -15.23 -11.79 13.32
CA MET A 1 -14.70 -11.26 14.59
C MET A 1 -13.74 -10.13 14.24
N SER A 2 -13.75 -9.04 14.95
CA SER A 2 -12.90 -7.88 14.74
C SER A 2 -11.77 -7.91 15.79
N TYR A 3 -10.55 -7.60 15.40
CA TYR A 3 -9.44 -7.45 16.33
C TYR A 3 -9.42 -6.04 16.93
N THR A 4 -8.78 -5.89 18.09
CA THR A 4 -8.49 -4.59 18.69
C THR A 4 -7.07 -4.14 18.31
N ILE A 5 -6.90 -2.88 17.95
CA ILE A 5 -5.59 -2.28 17.66
C ILE A 5 -5.00 -1.68 18.93
N ILE A 6 -3.80 -2.10 19.30
CA ILE A 6 -3.04 -1.59 20.44
C ILE A 6 -1.72 -1.00 19.93
N LYS A 7 -1.44 0.26 20.29
CA LYS A 7 -0.15 0.91 19.97
C LYS A 7 0.72 0.91 21.23
N ASN A 8 1.71 0.04 21.26
CA ASN A 8 2.63 -0.14 22.36
C ASN A 8 4.08 -0.06 21.87
N TYR A 9 4.42 1.10 21.31
CA TYR A 9 5.73 1.31 20.68
C TYR A 9 6.89 1.19 21.66
N VAL A 10 8.06 0.75 21.15
CA VAL A 10 9.33 0.84 21.88
C VAL A 10 9.60 2.29 22.26
N ASP A 11 10.25 2.49 23.41
CA ASP A 11 10.71 3.79 23.86
C ASP A 11 11.68 4.43 22.85
N LYS A 12 11.62 5.74 22.71
CA LYS A 12 12.50 6.47 21.78
C LYS A 12 13.98 6.31 22.12
N SER A 13 14.31 6.13 23.40
CA SER A 13 15.67 5.86 23.87
C SER A 13 16.26 4.54 23.32
N LYS A 14 15.40 3.64 22.82
CA LYS A 14 15.83 2.37 22.19
C LYS A 14 15.80 2.39 20.66
N TYR A 15 15.51 3.53 20.05
CA TYR A 15 15.42 3.63 18.59
C TYR A 15 16.75 3.25 17.92
N ASP A 16 17.90 3.65 18.49
CA ASP A 16 19.21 3.34 17.94
C ASP A 16 19.49 1.83 17.87
N ILE A 17 18.88 1.06 18.80
CA ILE A 17 19.00 -0.41 18.83
C ILE A 17 17.93 -1.06 17.95
N LYS A 18 16.67 -0.62 18.09
CA LYS A 18 15.50 -1.32 17.54
C LYS A 18 15.08 -0.88 16.14
N CYS A 19 15.23 0.41 15.83
CA CYS A 19 14.69 0.98 14.60
C CYS A 19 15.37 2.31 14.20
N PRO A 20 16.71 2.34 14.02
CA PRO A 20 17.46 3.58 13.87
C PRO A 20 17.13 4.39 12.62
N TYR A 21 16.60 3.76 11.59
CA TYR A 21 16.43 4.39 10.29
C TYR A 21 14.96 4.68 9.96
N LEU A 22 14.72 5.69 9.15
CA LEU A 22 13.42 5.89 8.53
C LEU A 22 13.13 4.76 7.53
N LEU A 23 11.87 4.40 7.41
CA LEU A 23 11.34 3.39 6.51
C LEU A 23 10.35 4.01 5.53
N GLU A 24 10.62 3.86 4.25
CA GLU A 24 9.61 3.96 3.18
C GLU A 24 9.28 2.53 2.72
N PRO A 25 8.22 1.93 3.24
CA PRO A 25 7.98 0.52 3.01
C PRO A 25 7.53 0.25 1.58
N THR A 26 8.06 -0.84 1.02
CA THR A 26 7.71 -1.33 -0.32
C THR A 26 7.08 -2.72 -0.30
N SER A 27 7.07 -3.38 0.86
CA SER A 27 6.55 -4.73 1.05
C SER A 27 6.15 -4.98 2.51
N ILE A 28 5.48 -6.11 2.75
CA ILE A 28 5.15 -6.64 4.08
C ILE A 28 5.80 -8.01 4.20
N THR A 29 6.55 -8.25 5.26
CA THR A 29 7.20 -9.54 5.54
C THR A 29 6.48 -10.27 6.64
N ILE A 30 6.14 -11.52 6.39
CA ILE A 30 5.41 -12.38 7.31
C ILE A 30 6.39 -13.28 8.06
N HIS A 31 6.16 -13.35 9.37
CA HIS A 31 6.85 -14.22 10.30
C HIS A 31 5.85 -15.05 11.11
N ASN A 32 6.35 -16.10 11.73
CA ASN A 32 5.69 -16.81 12.83
C ASN A 32 6.57 -16.68 14.07
N THR A 33 5.96 -16.43 15.23
CA THR A 33 6.68 -16.23 16.50
C THR A 33 7.44 -17.46 17.00
N ASP A 34 7.09 -18.64 16.48
CA ASP A 34 7.65 -19.95 16.86
C ASP A 34 7.49 -20.28 18.37
N ASN A 35 6.47 -19.67 18.97
CA ASN A 35 6.03 -19.88 20.35
C ASN A 35 4.51 -19.71 20.45
N ASP A 36 3.95 -19.73 21.68
CA ASP A 36 2.51 -19.59 21.93
C ASP A 36 2.16 -18.35 22.78
N ALA A 37 3.01 -17.33 22.76
CA ALA A 37 2.74 -16.08 23.43
C ALA A 37 1.70 -15.23 22.65
N PRO A 38 0.85 -14.45 23.32
CA PRO A 38 -0.01 -13.47 22.70
C PRO A 38 0.77 -12.25 22.21
N ALA A 39 0.19 -11.47 21.31
CA ALA A 39 0.84 -10.33 20.66
C ALA A 39 1.35 -9.27 21.64
N GLU A 40 0.65 -9.02 22.73
CA GLU A 40 1.09 -8.08 23.76
C GLU A 40 2.40 -8.55 24.44
N ASN A 41 2.54 -9.86 24.70
CA ASN A 41 3.74 -10.42 25.31
C ASN A 41 4.94 -10.36 24.35
N GLU A 42 4.71 -10.62 23.05
CA GLU A 42 5.76 -10.49 22.02
C GLU A 42 6.30 -9.06 21.95
N VAL A 43 5.40 -8.08 21.88
CA VAL A 43 5.78 -6.67 21.86
C VAL A 43 6.42 -6.24 23.18
N ALA A 44 5.89 -6.69 24.33
CA ALA A 44 6.47 -6.39 25.64
C ALA A 44 7.89 -6.97 25.78
N TYR A 45 8.14 -8.20 25.29
CA TYR A 45 9.47 -8.81 25.26
C TYR A 45 10.43 -7.98 24.38
N MET A 46 10.03 -7.62 23.17
CA MET A 46 10.85 -6.80 22.28
C MET A 46 11.18 -5.44 22.90
N ARG A 47 10.25 -4.80 23.58
CA ARG A 47 10.42 -3.48 24.20
C ARG A 47 11.41 -3.47 25.36
N ARG A 48 11.40 -4.51 26.19
CA ARG A 48 12.24 -4.52 27.43
C ARG A 48 13.67 -4.99 27.19
N ASN A 49 13.95 -5.79 26.14
CA ASN A 49 15.30 -6.25 25.87
C ASN A 49 16.11 -5.28 24.99
N ASN A 50 17.45 -5.46 24.97
CA ASN A 50 18.39 -4.66 24.18
C ASN A 50 18.95 -5.43 22.97
N LEU A 51 18.31 -6.51 22.56
CA LEU A 51 18.71 -7.25 21.36
C LEU A 51 18.38 -6.43 20.10
N GLN A 52 19.26 -6.47 19.12
CA GLN A 52 19.03 -5.86 17.79
C GLN A 52 18.09 -6.76 16.95
N ILE A 53 16.93 -7.07 17.52
CA ILE A 53 15.82 -7.80 16.87
C ILE A 53 14.55 -7.01 17.15
N SER A 54 13.78 -6.76 16.10
CA SER A 54 12.54 -6.00 16.21
C SER A 54 11.58 -6.28 15.06
N PHE A 55 10.30 -6.00 15.27
CA PHE A 55 9.24 -6.13 14.30
C PHE A 55 8.21 -5.00 14.47
N HIS A 56 7.42 -4.74 13.45
CA HIS A 56 6.46 -3.64 13.49
C HIS A 56 5.17 -3.99 14.20
N VAL A 57 4.64 -5.19 13.95
CA VAL A 57 3.32 -5.61 14.40
C VAL A 57 3.35 -7.07 14.80
N ALA A 58 2.79 -7.40 15.96
CA ALA A 58 2.41 -8.76 16.34
C ALA A 58 0.89 -8.90 16.29
N ILE A 59 0.39 -10.04 15.81
CA ILE A 59 -1.04 -10.29 15.61
C ILE A 59 -1.42 -11.62 16.22
N ASP A 60 -2.38 -11.60 17.13
CA ASP A 60 -2.97 -12.77 17.75
C ASP A 60 -4.47 -12.93 17.39
N ASP A 61 -5.16 -13.82 18.12
CA ASP A 61 -6.58 -14.11 17.91
C ASP A 61 -7.51 -12.93 18.25
N LYS A 62 -7.02 -11.91 18.97
CA LYS A 62 -7.82 -10.77 19.47
C LYS A 62 -7.23 -9.41 19.13
N HIS A 63 -5.90 -9.31 19.01
CA HIS A 63 -5.19 -8.05 18.97
C HIS A 63 -4.25 -7.93 17.78
N VAL A 64 -4.09 -6.69 17.35
CA VAL A 64 -3.02 -6.22 16.48
C VAL A 64 -2.20 -5.21 17.29
N VAL A 65 -1.00 -5.61 17.73
CA VAL A 65 -0.16 -4.81 18.63
C VAL A 65 1.03 -4.24 17.88
N TYR A 66 1.11 -2.93 17.82
CA TYR A 66 2.21 -2.22 17.17
C TYR A 66 3.37 -2.04 18.16
N GLY A 67 4.56 -2.51 17.77
CA GLY A 67 5.79 -2.38 18.56
C GLY A 67 6.78 -1.37 17.99
N ILE A 68 6.88 -1.26 16.67
CA ILE A 68 7.68 -0.25 15.96
C ILE A 68 6.77 0.59 15.07
N PRO A 69 6.94 1.93 15.00
CA PRO A 69 6.21 2.77 14.04
C PRO A 69 6.47 2.36 12.59
N LEU A 70 5.43 2.30 11.75
CA LEU A 70 5.53 1.83 10.36
C LEU A 70 6.40 2.70 9.43
N ASN A 71 6.87 3.84 9.89
CA ASN A 71 7.80 4.73 9.18
C ASN A 71 9.24 4.61 9.68
N ARG A 72 9.55 3.60 10.49
CA ARG A 72 10.90 3.26 10.92
C ARG A 72 11.23 1.83 10.53
N ASN A 73 12.51 1.53 10.32
CA ASN A 73 12.94 0.17 10.00
C ASN A 73 12.76 -0.78 11.20
N ALA A 74 12.87 -2.09 10.93
CA ALA A 74 12.96 -3.11 11.96
C ALA A 74 14.03 -4.14 11.59
N TRP A 75 14.54 -4.87 12.59
CA TRP A 75 15.57 -5.89 12.43
C TRP A 75 14.92 -7.28 12.48
N HIS A 76 14.46 -7.79 11.35
CA HIS A 76 13.64 -9.01 11.29
C HIS A 76 13.97 -9.97 10.16
N ALA A 77 14.62 -9.48 9.09
CA ALA A 77 14.75 -10.24 7.85
C ALA A 77 16.02 -11.07 7.73
N GLY A 78 16.99 -10.86 8.62
CA GLY A 78 18.26 -11.59 8.61
C GLY A 78 19.16 -11.30 7.40
N ASP A 79 18.89 -10.22 6.66
CA ASP A 79 19.60 -9.81 5.44
C ASP A 79 20.59 -8.66 5.67
N GLY A 80 20.93 -8.40 6.95
CA GLY A 80 21.95 -7.43 7.36
C GLY A 80 21.46 -5.99 7.45
N GLY A 81 22.35 -5.09 7.91
CA GLY A 81 22.02 -3.69 8.23
C GLY A 81 21.61 -2.85 7.02
N GLN A 82 21.95 -3.25 5.80
CA GLN A 82 21.59 -2.61 4.55
C GLN A 82 20.61 -3.46 3.71
N GLY A 83 20.18 -4.61 4.25
CA GLY A 83 19.29 -5.54 3.55
C GLY A 83 17.92 -4.94 3.26
N LYS A 84 17.35 -5.27 2.11
CA LYS A 84 16.05 -4.75 1.68
C LYS A 84 14.92 -5.17 2.60
N GLY A 85 14.97 -6.40 3.13
CA GLY A 85 13.97 -6.88 4.08
C GLY A 85 13.93 -5.99 5.32
N ASN A 86 15.08 -5.73 5.94
CA ASN A 86 15.19 -4.87 7.11
C ASN A 86 14.95 -3.39 6.82
N ARG A 87 15.26 -2.90 5.61
CA ARG A 87 15.25 -1.47 5.28
C ARG A 87 14.01 -1.00 4.52
N THR A 88 13.23 -1.91 3.93
CA THR A 88 12.08 -1.54 3.08
C THR A 88 10.83 -2.39 3.31
N SER A 89 10.77 -3.20 4.38
CA SER A 89 9.64 -4.08 4.62
C SER A 89 9.02 -3.86 6.00
N ILE A 90 7.70 -3.94 6.07
CA ILE A 90 6.94 -3.97 7.32
C ILE A 90 6.93 -5.42 7.83
N ALA A 91 7.46 -5.66 9.02
CA ALA A 91 7.49 -6.97 9.67
C ALA A 91 6.21 -7.27 10.44
N VAL A 92 5.60 -8.41 10.17
CA VAL A 92 4.38 -8.91 10.84
C VAL A 92 4.66 -10.27 11.45
N GLU A 93 4.51 -10.39 12.76
CA GLU A 93 4.59 -11.63 13.52
C GLU A 93 3.18 -12.21 13.75
N ILE A 94 2.94 -13.44 13.33
CA ILE A 94 1.71 -14.18 13.61
C ILE A 94 1.94 -15.09 14.81
N CYS A 95 1.18 -14.83 15.88
CA CYS A 95 1.33 -15.48 17.18
C CYS A 95 0.76 -16.91 17.22
N TYR A 96 1.03 -17.64 18.33
CA TYR A 96 0.57 -19.00 18.60
C TYR A 96 1.04 -20.05 17.60
N SER A 97 2.19 -19.84 17.00
CA SER A 97 2.64 -20.67 15.88
C SER A 97 3.32 -21.97 16.31
N ALA A 98 3.70 -22.14 17.57
CA ALA A 98 4.26 -23.41 18.07
C ALA A 98 3.19 -24.51 18.15
N SER A 99 2.15 -24.34 18.94
CA SER A 99 1.07 -25.31 19.08
C SER A 99 0.08 -25.27 17.90
N GLY A 100 -0.21 -24.08 17.38
CA GLY A 100 -1.19 -23.89 16.32
C GLY A 100 -2.63 -23.97 16.80
N GLY A 101 -3.49 -24.68 16.04
CA GLY A 101 -4.90 -24.87 16.37
C GLY A 101 -5.74 -23.58 16.29
N LYS A 102 -6.87 -23.56 16.99
CA LYS A 102 -7.89 -22.50 16.85
C LYS A 102 -7.37 -21.09 17.10
N LYS A 103 -6.41 -20.91 18.02
CA LYS A 103 -5.82 -19.59 18.28
C LYS A 103 -4.95 -19.11 17.12
N PHE A 104 -4.09 -19.98 16.60
CA PHE A 104 -3.28 -19.68 15.43
C PHE A 104 -4.14 -19.40 14.20
N ASP A 105 -5.18 -20.21 13.95
CA ASP A 105 -6.11 -20.01 12.83
C ASP A 105 -6.80 -18.65 12.91
N ALA A 106 -7.16 -18.20 14.11
CA ALA A 106 -7.75 -16.90 14.34
C ALA A 106 -6.72 -15.76 14.16
N ALA A 107 -5.51 -15.95 14.67
CA ALA A 107 -4.39 -15.01 14.50
C ALA A 107 -4.04 -14.84 13.01
N GLU A 108 -3.96 -15.94 12.26
CA GLU A 108 -3.69 -15.90 10.82
C GLU A 108 -4.81 -15.22 10.02
N LYS A 109 -6.08 -15.43 10.39
CA LYS A 109 -7.22 -14.69 9.81
C LYS A 109 -7.16 -13.20 10.12
N ASN A 110 -6.82 -12.82 11.34
CA ASN A 110 -6.65 -11.42 11.71
C ASN A 110 -5.46 -10.78 10.97
N ALA A 111 -4.36 -11.54 10.81
CA ALA A 111 -3.21 -11.10 10.01
C ALA A 111 -3.61 -10.87 8.54
N ALA A 112 -4.37 -11.79 7.94
CA ALA A 112 -4.84 -11.62 6.57
C ALA A 112 -5.68 -10.35 6.40
N LYS A 113 -6.59 -10.06 7.33
CA LYS A 113 -7.40 -8.82 7.33
C LYS A 113 -6.54 -7.57 7.48
N TRP A 114 -5.61 -7.56 8.43
CA TRP A 114 -4.74 -6.42 8.66
C TRP A 114 -3.84 -6.15 7.46
N ILE A 115 -3.24 -7.21 6.88
CA ILE A 115 -2.40 -7.11 5.68
C ILE A 115 -3.22 -6.58 4.50
N ALA A 116 -4.42 -7.08 4.27
CA ALA A 116 -5.31 -6.59 3.22
C ALA A 116 -5.61 -5.09 3.38
N SER A 117 -5.86 -4.63 4.61
CA SER A 117 -6.07 -3.20 4.89
C SER A 117 -4.83 -2.36 4.57
N GLU A 118 -3.62 -2.86 4.87
CA GLU A 118 -2.37 -2.17 4.55
C GLU A 118 -2.06 -2.19 3.04
N LEU A 119 -2.34 -3.29 2.34
CA LEU A 119 -2.24 -3.37 0.89
C LEU A 119 -3.18 -2.36 0.23
N HIS A 120 -4.45 -2.36 0.62
CA HIS A 120 -5.45 -1.42 0.09
C HIS A 120 -5.04 0.03 0.37
N ARG A 121 -4.69 0.37 1.61
CA ARG A 121 -4.27 1.72 2.00
C ARG A 121 -3.06 2.23 1.22
N ARG A 122 -2.16 1.34 0.81
CA ARG A 122 -0.93 1.65 0.06
C ARG A 122 -1.09 1.50 -1.44
N ASN A 123 -2.25 1.06 -1.92
CA ASN A 123 -2.49 0.69 -3.31
C ASN A 123 -1.47 -0.36 -3.80
N TRP A 124 -1.27 -1.39 -2.99
CA TRP A 124 -0.37 -2.52 -3.25
C TRP A 124 -1.19 -3.75 -3.60
N ASP A 125 -0.62 -4.58 -4.45
CA ASP A 125 -1.14 -5.91 -4.74
C ASP A 125 -0.48 -6.98 -3.85
N ILE A 126 -0.97 -8.22 -3.96
CA ILE A 126 -0.50 -9.36 -3.16
C ILE A 126 0.99 -9.69 -3.37
N SER A 127 1.61 -9.25 -4.46
CA SER A 127 3.04 -9.47 -4.72
C SER A 127 3.95 -8.75 -3.72
N ARG A 128 3.39 -7.80 -2.96
CA ARG A 128 4.10 -7.08 -1.89
C ARG A 128 4.20 -7.87 -0.59
N VAL A 129 3.48 -8.98 -0.46
CA VAL A 129 3.56 -9.87 0.70
C VAL A 129 4.71 -10.86 0.50
N LYS A 130 5.68 -10.84 1.41
CA LYS A 130 6.91 -11.62 1.39
C LYS A 130 6.99 -12.52 2.61
N ARG A 131 7.77 -13.59 2.51
CA ARG A 131 8.17 -14.43 3.65
C ARG A 131 9.51 -13.95 4.18
N HIS A 132 9.81 -14.19 5.43
CA HIS A 132 11.19 -14.05 5.93
C HIS A 132 12.16 -14.86 5.05
N LYS A 133 11.74 -16.06 4.64
CA LYS A 133 12.50 -16.95 3.75
C LYS A 133 12.97 -16.28 2.46
N ASP A 134 12.22 -15.31 1.94
CA ASP A 134 12.53 -14.65 0.69
C ASP A 134 13.72 -13.66 0.79
N TRP A 135 14.14 -13.31 2.01
CA TRP A 135 15.24 -12.40 2.29
C TRP A 135 16.54 -13.13 2.65
N SER A 136 16.50 -14.10 3.57
CA SER A 136 17.68 -14.76 4.13
C SER A 136 17.64 -16.28 4.02
N GLY A 137 16.61 -16.87 3.44
CA GLY A 137 16.48 -18.33 3.33
C GLY A 137 15.97 -19.03 4.60
N LYS A 138 15.83 -18.30 5.73
CA LYS A 138 15.31 -18.86 6.99
C LYS A 138 13.93 -19.49 6.77
N ASN A 139 13.70 -20.69 7.33
CA ASN A 139 12.40 -21.36 7.25
C ASN A 139 11.33 -20.65 8.11
N CYS A 140 10.93 -19.46 7.70
CA CYS A 140 9.94 -18.63 8.37
C CYS A 140 9.10 -17.90 7.29
N PRO A 141 7.77 -17.83 7.45
CA PRO A 141 6.90 -18.34 8.53
C PRO A 141 6.63 -19.85 8.41
N ALA A 142 7.22 -20.65 9.28
CA ALA A 142 7.25 -22.10 9.12
C ALA A 142 5.85 -22.75 9.13
N ARG A 143 5.00 -22.40 10.10
CA ARG A 143 3.65 -22.94 10.23
C ARG A 143 2.75 -22.51 9.07
N THR A 144 2.75 -21.22 8.75
CA THR A 144 1.97 -20.68 7.61
C THR A 144 2.38 -21.34 6.29
N MET A 145 3.68 -21.58 6.07
CA MET A 145 4.16 -22.30 4.87
C MET A 145 3.76 -23.78 4.90
N LYS A 146 3.82 -24.43 6.06
CA LYS A 146 3.39 -25.85 6.23
C LYS A 146 1.91 -26.02 5.91
N LEU A 147 1.06 -25.06 6.30
CA LEU A 147 -0.37 -25.05 6.00
C LEU A 147 -0.66 -24.60 4.56
N GLY A 148 0.32 -24.09 3.84
CA GLY A 148 0.24 -23.66 2.46
C GLY A 148 0.36 -22.15 2.29
N TRP A 149 1.50 -21.69 1.76
CA TRP A 149 1.72 -20.26 1.53
C TRP A 149 0.67 -19.65 0.58
N LYS A 150 0.35 -20.35 -0.53
CA LYS A 150 -0.69 -19.87 -1.47
C LYS A 150 -2.07 -19.77 -0.81
N ARG A 151 -2.41 -20.70 0.11
CA ARG A 151 -3.63 -20.63 0.92
C ARG A 151 -3.69 -19.31 1.71
N PHE A 152 -2.58 -18.94 2.38
CA PHE A 152 -2.52 -17.71 3.14
C PHE A 152 -2.64 -16.46 2.24
N LEU A 153 -1.96 -16.46 1.09
CA LEU A 153 -2.13 -15.38 0.11
C LEU A 153 -3.58 -15.25 -0.36
N ASN A 154 -4.26 -16.38 -0.63
CA ASN A 154 -5.68 -16.35 -1.02
C ASN A 154 -6.58 -15.80 0.09
N MET A 155 -6.25 -16.03 1.38
CA MET A 155 -6.99 -15.42 2.49
C MET A 155 -6.83 -13.89 2.48
N ILE A 156 -5.65 -13.38 2.20
CA ILE A 156 -5.39 -11.94 2.09
C ILE A 156 -6.12 -11.36 0.87
N GLU A 157 -6.06 -12.04 -0.28
CA GLU A 157 -6.77 -11.62 -1.50
C GLU A 157 -8.29 -11.54 -1.28
N ALA A 158 -8.86 -12.54 -0.60
CA ALA A 158 -10.29 -12.55 -0.27
C ALA A 158 -10.71 -11.41 0.67
N GLU A 159 -9.83 -10.99 1.59
CA GLU A 159 -10.09 -9.81 2.43
C GLU A 159 -9.88 -8.51 1.64
N LEU A 160 -8.91 -8.47 0.71
CA LEU A 160 -8.64 -7.31 -0.13
C LEU A 160 -9.79 -7.03 -1.11
N GLU A 161 -10.39 -8.07 -1.68
CA GLU A 161 -11.56 -7.95 -2.56
C GLU A 161 -12.79 -7.30 -1.89
N LYS A 162 -12.89 -7.34 -0.56
CA LYS A 162 -13.99 -6.69 0.16
C LYS A 162 -13.91 -5.17 0.03
N TYR A 163 -12.70 -4.61 0.04
CA TYR A 163 -12.49 -3.17 -0.17
C TYR A 163 -12.88 -2.74 -1.59
N ASP A 164 -12.63 -3.60 -2.60
CA ASP A 164 -13.04 -3.31 -3.99
C ASP A 164 -14.56 -3.40 -4.18
N LYS A 165 -15.25 -4.24 -3.41
CA LYS A 165 -16.72 -4.38 -3.47
C LYS A 165 -17.44 -3.22 -2.78
N ASP A 166 -16.88 -2.68 -1.70
CA ASP A 166 -17.42 -1.53 -0.99
C ASP A 166 -17.28 -0.23 -1.81
N GLU A 167 -16.39 -0.19 -2.82
CA GLU A 167 -16.25 0.91 -3.78
C GLU A 167 -17.21 0.83 -4.98
N LYS A 168 -17.96 -0.27 -5.18
CA LYS A 168 -19.05 -0.33 -6.19
C LYS A 168 -20.31 0.32 -5.62
N PRO A 169 -20.91 1.30 -6.31
CA PRO A 169 -22.14 1.91 -5.84
C PRO A 169 -23.25 0.86 -5.79
N SER A 170 -23.67 0.47 -4.60
CA SER A 170 -24.91 -0.26 -4.38
C SER A 170 -26.06 0.63 -4.85
N LYS A 171 -27.00 0.05 -5.63
CA LYS A 171 -28.24 0.68 -6.06
C LYS A 171 -28.92 1.40 -4.88
N PRO A 172 -29.41 2.63 -5.02
CA PRO A 172 -29.87 3.44 -3.89
C PRO A 172 -31.15 2.88 -3.29
N SER A 173 -31.11 2.53 -2.02
CA SER A 173 -32.29 2.35 -1.19
C SER A 173 -32.19 3.25 0.04
N LYS A 174 -32.99 4.32 0.00
CA LYS A 174 -33.38 5.31 1.02
C LYS A 174 -32.57 6.63 1.07
N PRO A 175 -33.24 7.72 1.45
CA PRO A 175 -32.94 9.05 0.97
C PRO A 175 -31.61 9.59 1.53
N ILE A 176 -30.84 10.07 0.57
CA ILE A 176 -29.61 10.81 0.78
C ILE A 176 -29.96 12.04 1.63
N VAL A 177 -29.43 12.09 2.85
CA VAL A 177 -29.23 13.35 3.53
C VAL A 177 -28.31 14.17 2.62
N LYS A 178 -28.84 15.22 2.03
CA LYS A 178 -28.09 16.16 1.19
C LYS A 178 -26.76 16.51 1.85
N PRO A 179 -25.62 16.41 1.14
CA PRO A 179 -24.37 16.98 1.64
C PRO A 179 -24.61 18.46 1.94
N PRO A 180 -24.01 19.00 3.01
CA PRO A 180 -24.17 20.40 3.31
C PRO A 180 -23.70 21.23 2.14
N THR A 181 -24.49 22.21 1.78
CA THR A 181 -24.35 23.16 0.66
C THR A 181 -22.93 23.67 0.54
N ILE A 182 -22.32 23.42 -0.60
CA ILE A 182 -20.91 23.70 -0.90
C ILE A 182 -20.76 25.18 -1.19
N SER A 183 -20.18 25.94 -0.30
CA SER A 183 -19.60 27.24 -0.59
C SER A 183 -18.10 27.05 -0.94
N ASN A 184 -17.68 27.65 -2.05
CA ASN A 184 -16.31 28.06 -2.37
C ASN A 184 -15.26 27.03 -2.80
N GLY A 185 -15.52 26.04 -3.67
CA GLY A 185 -14.41 25.36 -4.38
C GLY A 185 -13.26 24.71 -3.54
N TYR A 186 -13.34 24.82 -2.21
CA TYR A 186 -12.33 24.34 -1.25
C TYR A 186 -12.91 23.27 -0.32
N TYR A 187 -12.03 22.36 0.16
CA TYR A 187 -12.39 21.43 1.23
C TYR A 187 -12.52 22.18 2.58
N LYS A 188 -13.37 21.64 3.46
CA LYS A 188 -13.46 22.11 4.84
C LYS A 188 -12.09 21.99 5.51
N ALA A 189 -11.67 22.99 6.25
CA ALA A 189 -10.42 22.96 7.02
C ALA A 189 -10.45 21.83 8.07
N PHE A 190 -9.28 21.23 8.32
CA PHE A 190 -9.08 20.24 9.39
C PHE A 190 -7.70 20.42 10.03
N SER A 191 -7.56 19.98 11.29
CA SER A 191 -6.35 20.17 12.10
C SER A 191 -5.49 18.90 12.27
N ASN A 192 -5.83 17.81 11.60
CA ASN A 192 -5.12 16.53 11.69
C ASN A 192 -3.63 16.68 11.35
N ASN A 193 -2.80 15.74 11.84
CA ASN A 193 -1.35 15.74 11.57
C ASN A 193 -0.96 15.00 10.28
N SER A 194 -1.93 14.44 9.56
CA SER A 194 -1.75 13.74 8.30
C SER A 194 -2.82 14.18 7.32
N ILE A 195 -2.45 14.34 6.05
CA ILE A 195 -3.42 14.63 4.97
C ILE A 195 -4.42 13.48 4.78
N VAL A 196 -3.99 12.24 5.01
CA VAL A 196 -4.84 11.05 4.93
C VAL A 196 -5.92 11.10 6.00
N ASP A 197 -5.51 11.25 7.28
CA ASP A 197 -6.44 11.31 8.40
C ASP A 197 -7.36 12.53 8.32
N GLY A 198 -6.80 13.65 7.84
CA GLY A 198 -7.57 14.88 7.66
C GLY A 198 -8.65 14.77 6.59
N LEU A 199 -8.35 14.20 5.43
CA LEU A 199 -9.33 13.94 4.39
C LEU A 199 -10.42 12.97 4.87
N ASN A 200 -10.03 11.89 5.55
CA ASN A 200 -10.97 10.94 6.15
C ASN A 200 -11.90 11.61 7.18
N SER A 201 -11.37 12.52 8.02
CA SER A 201 -12.16 13.21 9.05
C SER A 201 -13.28 14.10 8.49
N ILE A 202 -13.16 14.52 7.24
CA ILE A 202 -14.17 15.32 6.53
C ILE A 202 -14.94 14.51 5.46
N GLY A 203 -14.86 13.16 5.51
CA GLY A 203 -15.57 12.26 4.60
C GLY A 203 -15.05 12.28 3.16
N VAL A 204 -13.80 12.67 2.93
CA VAL A 204 -13.18 12.73 1.61
C VAL A 204 -12.25 11.53 1.44
N ASN A 205 -12.40 10.82 0.33
CA ASN A 205 -11.52 9.71 -0.02
C ASN A 205 -10.05 10.14 0.02
N SER A 206 -9.26 9.50 0.88
CA SER A 206 -7.86 9.80 1.12
C SER A 206 -6.89 8.90 0.33
N SER A 207 -7.39 8.08 -0.60
CA SER A 207 -6.55 7.20 -1.43
C SER A 207 -5.46 7.99 -2.18
N PHE A 208 -4.39 7.31 -2.53
CA PHE A 208 -3.29 7.91 -3.28
C PHE A 208 -3.78 8.58 -4.57
N GLU A 209 -4.65 7.90 -5.33
CA GLU A 209 -5.18 8.42 -6.59
C GLU A 209 -6.05 9.69 -6.38
N ASN A 210 -6.85 9.73 -5.32
CA ASN A 210 -7.62 10.93 -5.01
C ASN A 210 -6.71 12.06 -4.51
N ARG A 211 -5.71 11.76 -3.67
CA ARG A 211 -4.71 12.75 -3.25
C ARG A 211 -3.91 13.29 -4.44
N LYS A 212 -3.61 12.47 -5.44
CA LYS A 212 -2.96 12.89 -6.69
C LYS A 212 -3.83 13.86 -7.49
N LYS A 213 -5.14 13.61 -7.58
CA LYS A 213 -6.12 14.55 -8.20
C LYS A 213 -6.17 15.86 -7.40
N ILE A 214 -6.28 15.78 -6.09
CA ILE A 214 -6.27 16.95 -5.19
C ILE A 214 -4.95 17.73 -5.35
N ALA A 215 -3.81 17.06 -5.36
CA ALA A 215 -2.50 17.65 -5.54
C ALA A 215 -2.40 18.42 -6.87
N LYS A 216 -2.86 17.81 -7.96
CA LYS A 216 -2.94 18.47 -9.28
C LYS A 216 -3.82 19.72 -9.24
N ALA A 217 -4.98 19.67 -8.59
CA ALA A 217 -5.87 20.83 -8.43
C ALA A 217 -5.23 21.94 -7.57
N ASN A 218 -4.23 21.60 -6.77
CA ASN A 218 -3.49 22.52 -5.89
C ASN A 218 -2.07 22.84 -6.39
N GLY A 219 -1.78 22.62 -7.69
CA GLY A 219 -0.53 23.03 -8.33
C GLY A 219 0.65 22.07 -8.12
N ILE A 220 0.41 20.85 -7.61
CA ILE A 220 1.43 19.81 -7.47
C ILE A 220 1.26 18.81 -8.61
N SER A 221 1.97 19.03 -9.73
CA SER A 221 1.79 18.27 -10.99
C SER A 221 2.33 16.84 -10.93
N ASN A 222 3.44 16.61 -10.21
CA ASN A 222 4.12 15.31 -10.11
C ASN A 222 3.97 14.77 -8.68
N TYR A 223 2.72 14.48 -8.28
CA TYR A 223 2.46 13.97 -6.94
C TYR A 223 2.83 12.49 -6.84
N GLU A 224 3.79 12.20 -5.97
CA GLU A 224 4.27 10.85 -5.64
C GLU A 224 3.94 10.44 -4.20
N GLY A 225 3.22 11.30 -3.47
CA GLY A 225 2.84 11.03 -2.08
C GLY A 225 3.99 11.17 -1.08
N THR A 226 5.06 11.89 -1.44
CA THR A 226 6.18 12.13 -0.54
C THR A 226 5.75 12.93 0.70
N ALA A 227 6.52 12.83 1.80
CA ALA A 227 6.24 13.57 3.03
C ALA A 227 6.08 15.08 2.75
N SER A 228 7.00 15.69 2.00
CA SER A 228 6.94 17.11 1.63
C SER A 228 5.69 17.47 0.81
N GLN A 229 5.28 16.62 -0.13
CA GLN A 229 4.06 16.85 -0.92
C GLN A 229 2.80 16.72 -0.06
N ASN A 230 2.75 15.73 0.82
CA ASN A 230 1.64 15.55 1.76
C ASN A 230 1.56 16.71 2.77
N GLU A 231 2.68 17.22 3.26
CA GLU A 231 2.76 18.39 4.14
C GLU A 231 2.25 19.66 3.44
N LYS A 232 2.58 19.87 2.16
CA LYS A 232 2.04 20.99 1.37
C LYS A 232 0.52 20.93 1.27
N LEU A 233 -0.05 19.76 0.98
CA LEU A 233 -1.50 19.58 0.95
C LEU A 233 -2.13 19.80 2.33
N LEU A 234 -1.49 19.28 3.38
CA LEU A 234 -1.92 19.44 4.76
C LEU A 234 -1.91 20.92 5.21
N ALA A 235 -0.87 21.67 4.83
CA ALA A 235 -0.78 23.09 5.13
C ALA A 235 -1.90 23.90 4.44
N LEU A 236 -2.23 23.56 3.20
CA LEU A 236 -3.38 24.15 2.50
C LEU A 236 -4.70 23.78 3.17
N ALA A 237 -4.84 22.53 3.59
CA ALA A 237 -6.04 22.05 4.26
C ALA A 237 -6.26 22.73 5.62
N LYS A 238 -5.23 22.83 6.46
CA LYS A 238 -5.29 23.54 7.75
C LYS A 238 -5.73 25.01 7.60
N LYS A 239 -5.37 25.65 6.49
CA LYS A 239 -5.77 27.03 6.16
C LYS A 239 -7.11 27.13 5.44
N GLY A 240 -7.83 26.01 5.23
CA GLY A 240 -9.08 25.99 4.44
C GLY A 240 -8.89 26.37 2.96
N LYS A 241 -7.66 26.28 2.45
CA LYS A 241 -7.28 26.65 1.09
C LYS A 241 -6.98 25.44 0.18
N LEU A 242 -7.35 24.23 0.62
CA LEU A 242 -7.21 23.01 -0.19
C LEU A 242 -8.34 22.96 -1.24
N LYS A 243 -8.01 23.18 -2.51
CA LYS A 243 -8.97 23.17 -3.62
C LYS A 243 -9.54 21.78 -3.85
N LYS A 244 -10.84 21.71 -4.13
CA LYS A 244 -11.54 20.47 -4.51
C LYS A 244 -11.16 20.04 -5.93
N VAL A 245 -11.23 18.74 -6.18
CA VAL A 245 -11.11 18.19 -7.54
C VAL A 245 -12.32 18.65 -8.35
N GLY A 246 -12.07 19.30 -9.47
CA GLY A 246 -13.15 19.85 -10.33
C GLY A 246 -13.44 21.35 -10.15
N SER A 247 -12.79 22.02 -9.20
CA SER A 247 -12.91 23.49 -9.02
C SER A 247 -11.86 24.23 -9.87
N ALA A 248 -11.94 24.10 -11.19
CA ALA A 248 -11.18 24.93 -12.09
C ALA A 248 -12.00 26.17 -12.45
N THR A 249 -11.48 27.35 -12.11
CA THR A 249 -11.89 28.59 -12.74
C THR A 249 -11.72 28.45 -14.25
N VAL A 250 -12.82 28.59 -14.96
CA VAL A 250 -12.84 28.56 -16.42
C VAL A 250 -12.08 29.76 -16.95
N SER A 251 -10.85 29.54 -17.36
CA SER A 251 -10.25 30.35 -18.43
C SER A 251 -10.42 29.56 -19.73
N LYS A 252 -11.12 30.18 -20.64
CA LYS A 252 -11.55 29.67 -21.95
C LYS A 252 -10.37 29.10 -22.73
N PRO A 253 -10.37 27.81 -23.14
CA PRO A 253 -9.34 27.33 -24.06
C PRO A 253 -9.77 27.62 -25.50
N THR A 254 -8.89 28.23 -26.23
CA THR A 254 -8.95 28.23 -27.67
C THR A 254 -8.72 26.84 -28.21
N ASN A 255 -9.74 26.35 -28.92
CA ASN A 255 -9.77 25.02 -29.53
C ASN A 255 -8.75 24.86 -30.66
N LYS A 256 -7.99 23.77 -30.61
CA LYS A 256 -7.68 22.97 -31.81
C LYS A 256 -7.61 21.49 -31.39
N PRO A 257 -8.39 20.58 -32.01
CA PRO A 257 -8.36 19.16 -31.64
C PRO A 257 -7.07 18.52 -32.12
N ALA A 258 -6.24 18.11 -31.18
CA ALA A 258 -5.11 17.24 -31.48
C ALA A 258 -5.62 15.83 -31.73
N LYS A 259 -5.36 15.26 -32.90
CA LYS A 259 -5.59 13.84 -33.24
C LYS A 259 -5.08 12.94 -32.10
N THR A 260 -5.96 12.23 -31.44
CA THR A 260 -5.59 11.22 -30.42
C THR A 260 -4.84 10.09 -31.11
N SER A 261 -3.54 10.02 -30.90
CA SER A 261 -2.70 8.90 -31.38
C SER A 261 -3.23 7.58 -30.78
N ALA A 262 -3.44 6.57 -31.64
CA ALA A 262 -3.82 5.21 -31.24
C ALA A 262 -2.73 4.48 -30.41
N TYR A 263 -1.57 5.10 -30.26
CA TYR A 263 -0.41 4.54 -29.58
C TYR A 263 -0.04 5.34 -28.34
N TYR A 264 0.59 4.66 -27.37
CA TYR A 264 1.21 5.33 -26.22
C TYR A 264 2.47 6.11 -26.64
N LYS A 265 2.79 7.16 -25.88
CA LYS A 265 4.08 7.85 -25.99
C LYS A 265 5.21 6.88 -25.70
N LYS A 266 6.39 7.09 -26.31
CA LYS A 266 7.60 6.32 -26.01
C LYS A 266 7.99 6.52 -24.54
N CYS A 267 8.48 5.46 -23.90
CA CYS A 267 9.24 5.57 -22.66
C CYS A 267 10.75 5.66 -22.99
N SER A 268 11.55 6.05 -21.98
CA SER A 268 13.00 6.10 -22.09
C SER A 268 13.60 4.74 -22.45
N ALA A 269 14.63 4.75 -23.29
CA ALA A 269 15.29 3.53 -23.76
C ALA A 269 15.94 2.70 -22.65
N ASN A 270 16.35 3.37 -21.54
CA ASN A 270 17.00 2.74 -20.39
C ASN A 270 16.04 1.99 -19.44
N LYS A 271 14.73 2.00 -19.69
CA LYS A 271 13.80 1.26 -18.84
C LYS A 271 13.97 -0.24 -19.01
N LEU A 272 14.10 -0.95 -17.89
CA LEU A 272 14.33 -2.39 -17.87
C LEU A 272 13.03 -3.19 -17.68
N SER A 273 11.93 -2.54 -17.25
CA SER A 273 10.65 -3.20 -17.08
C SER A 273 9.49 -2.46 -17.76
N LEU A 274 8.47 -3.22 -18.23
CA LEU A 274 7.23 -2.66 -18.77
C LEU A 274 6.49 -1.80 -17.73
N VAL A 275 6.52 -2.22 -16.47
CA VAL A 275 5.89 -1.49 -15.35
C VAL A 275 6.50 -0.10 -15.23
N ASP A 276 7.83 0.01 -15.23
CA ASP A 276 8.52 1.30 -15.11
C ASP A 276 8.35 2.16 -16.36
N GLY A 277 8.34 1.54 -17.55
CA GLY A 277 8.07 2.25 -18.80
C GLY A 277 6.66 2.83 -18.87
N LEU A 278 5.65 2.09 -18.43
CA LEU A 278 4.26 2.57 -18.35
C LEU A 278 4.10 3.68 -17.31
N LYS A 279 4.72 3.52 -16.12
CA LYS A 279 4.71 4.55 -15.06
C LYS A 279 5.33 5.85 -15.54
N GLU A 280 6.45 5.81 -16.24
CA GLU A 280 7.13 6.99 -16.77
C GLU A 280 6.21 7.83 -17.67
N ILE A 281 5.42 7.19 -18.50
CA ILE A 281 4.49 7.88 -19.41
C ILE A 281 3.10 8.14 -18.79
N GLY A 282 2.93 7.93 -17.47
CA GLY A 282 1.70 8.19 -16.72
C GLY A 282 0.57 7.19 -16.99
N VAL A 283 0.90 5.98 -17.44
CA VAL A 283 -0.08 4.92 -17.73
C VAL A 283 -0.14 3.92 -16.58
N ASN A 284 -1.35 3.53 -16.19
CA ASN A 284 -1.59 2.51 -15.18
C ASN A 284 -0.84 1.22 -15.55
N SER A 285 0.07 0.78 -14.69
CA SER A 285 0.92 -0.39 -14.89
C SER A 285 0.43 -1.65 -14.18
N SER A 286 -0.80 -1.66 -13.63
CA SER A 286 -1.39 -2.84 -12.98
C SER A 286 -1.46 -4.03 -13.94
N PHE A 287 -1.53 -5.24 -13.36
CA PHE A 287 -1.62 -6.47 -14.16
C PHE A 287 -2.83 -6.43 -15.09
N GLU A 288 -4.00 -6.04 -14.61
CA GLU A 288 -5.23 -5.97 -15.40
C GLU A 288 -5.12 -4.97 -16.55
N ASN A 289 -4.51 -3.80 -16.32
CA ASN A 289 -4.30 -2.86 -17.42
C ASN A 289 -3.27 -3.37 -18.43
N ARG A 290 -2.20 -4.02 -17.97
CA ARG A 290 -1.22 -4.66 -18.87
C ARG A 290 -1.85 -5.79 -19.68
N LYS A 291 -2.82 -6.54 -19.12
CA LYS A 291 -3.61 -7.56 -19.81
C LYS A 291 -4.47 -6.95 -20.91
N LYS A 292 -5.14 -5.82 -20.66
CA LYS A 292 -5.89 -5.07 -21.69
C LYS A 292 -4.96 -4.57 -22.79
N ILE A 293 -3.83 -3.97 -22.43
CA ILE A 293 -2.81 -3.51 -23.37
C ILE A 293 -2.28 -4.70 -24.21
N ALA A 294 -1.97 -5.83 -23.59
CA ALA A 294 -1.51 -7.02 -24.28
C ALA A 294 -2.53 -7.51 -25.32
N LYS A 295 -3.82 -7.55 -24.95
CA LYS A 295 -4.91 -7.90 -25.88
C LYS A 295 -4.98 -6.90 -27.06
N ALA A 296 -4.89 -5.60 -26.80
CA ALA A 296 -4.87 -4.57 -27.85
C ALA A 296 -3.66 -4.67 -28.78
N ASN A 297 -2.58 -5.31 -28.32
CA ASN A 297 -1.34 -5.57 -29.06
C ASN A 297 -1.23 -7.01 -29.60
N GLY A 298 -2.36 -7.72 -29.74
CA GLY A 298 -2.46 -9.01 -30.40
C GLY A 298 -2.03 -10.23 -29.56
N MET A 299 -1.90 -10.09 -28.23
CA MET A 299 -1.66 -11.23 -27.34
C MET A 299 -2.98 -11.85 -26.93
N LYS A 300 -3.27 -13.08 -27.40
CA LYS A 300 -4.50 -13.81 -27.05
C LYS A 300 -4.58 -14.14 -25.55
N THR A 301 -3.45 -14.48 -24.96
CA THR A 301 -3.28 -14.75 -23.53
C THR A 301 -2.16 -13.87 -22.97
N TYR A 302 -2.29 -13.42 -21.75
CA TYR A 302 -1.28 -12.65 -21.05
C TYR A 302 -1.21 -13.08 -19.58
N GLY A 303 -0.11 -13.74 -19.24
CA GLY A 303 0.19 -14.22 -17.88
C GLY A 303 1.13 -13.30 -17.09
N GLY A 304 1.58 -12.18 -17.68
CA GLY A 304 2.54 -11.27 -17.05
C GLY A 304 3.96 -11.82 -16.96
N THR A 305 4.30 -12.81 -17.79
CA THR A 305 5.65 -13.40 -17.83
C THR A 305 6.70 -12.40 -18.28
N ALA A 306 7.96 -12.64 -17.93
CA ALA A 306 9.09 -11.80 -18.35
C ALA A 306 9.11 -11.61 -19.88
N LYS A 307 8.92 -12.69 -20.65
CA LYS A 307 8.90 -12.67 -22.12
C LYS A 307 7.80 -11.76 -22.69
N GLU A 308 6.60 -11.85 -22.12
CA GLU A 308 5.45 -11.02 -22.53
C GLU A 308 5.65 -9.55 -22.19
N ASN A 309 6.15 -9.27 -20.99
CA ASN A 309 6.46 -7.92 -20.55
C ASN A 309 7.59 -7.29 -21.39
N VAL A 310 8.63 -8.03 -21.75
CA VAL A 310 9.71 -7.55 -22.63
C VAL A 310 9.18 -7.20 -24.02
N LYS A 311 8.29 -8.03 -24.57
CA LYS A 311 7.67 -7.75 -25.89
C LYS A 311 6.86 -6.44 -25.87
N LEU A 312 6.04 -6.22 -24.86
CA LEU A 312 5.27 -4.98 -24.70
C LEU A 312 6.18 -3.78 -24.42
N LEU A 313 7.23 -3.94 -23.62
CA LEU A 313 8.22 -2.90 -23.36
C LEU A 313 8.94 -2.46 -24.65
N THR A 314 9.30 -3.40 -25.48
CA THR A 314 9.92 -3.11 -26.78
C THR A 314 8.97 -2.29 -27.66
N LEU A 315 7.69 -2.63 -27.72
CA LEU A 315 6.69 -1.83 -28.44
C LEU A 315 6.56 -0.43 -27.84
N LEU A 316 6.59 -0.31 -26.51
CA LEU A 316 6.50 0.97 -25.81
C LEU A 316 7.71 1.85 -26.09
N LYS A 317 8.94 1.32 -26.00
CA LYS A 317 10.17 2.03 -26.33
C LYS A 317 10.17 2.54 -27.78
N ASN A 318 9.58 1.79 -28.69
CA ASN A 318 9.50 2.15 -30.11
C ASN A 318 8.30 3.05 -30.44
N GLY A 319 7.40 3.35 -29.47
CA GLY A 319 6.19 4.14 -29.70
C GLY A 319 5.12 3.40 -30.54
N LYS A 320 5.21 2.06 -30.56
CA LYS A 320 4.31 1.16 -31.31
C LYS A 320 3.36 0.39 -30.37
N LEU A 321 3.31 0.72 -29.06
CA LEU A 321 2.40 0.11 -28.13
C LEU A 321 1.01 0.73 -28.30
N LYS A 322 0.04 -0.06 -28.78
CA LYS A 322 -1.36 0.37 -28.95
C LYS A 322 -2.02 0.59 -27.58
N LYS A 323 -2.85 1.60 -27.50
CA LYS A 323 -3.72 1.86 -26.33
C LYS A 323 -4.81 0.79 -26.25
N ALA A 324 -5.19 0.45 -25.02
CA ALA A 324 -6.27 -0.50 -24.73
C ALA A 324 -7.61 0.21 -24.65
#